data_89272d819acc57908df5ffdafea4b11a
#
_entry.id   89272d819acc57908df5ffdafea4b11a
#
_cell.length_a   1.000
_cell.length_b   1.000
_cell.length_c   1.000
_cell.angle_alpha   90.00
_cell.angle_beta   90.00
_cell.angle_gamma   90.00
#
_symmetry.space_group_name_H-M   'P 1'
#
loop_
_entity.id
_entity.type
_entity.pdbx_description
1 polymer ?
#
loop_
_entity_poly.entity_id
_entity_poly.type
_entity_poly.pdbx_seq_one_letter_code
_entity_poly.pdbx_strand_id
1 'polypeptide(L)' 'LMLDEPSLGLAPLLVREIFAIIQRINQEGKTVLLVEQNAYAALSVAHYAYILEVGRVVLAGPGKEMLENPKVKEAYLGG' A
#
# COMPACT_ATOMS: atom_id res chain seq x y z
N LEU A 1 -9.93 9.64 -6.11
CA LEU A 1 -8.60 9.69 -6.72
C LEU A 1 -8.02 8.29 -6.82
N MET A 2 -7.61 7.92 -8.00
CA MET A 2 -7.00 6.60 -8.25
C MET A 2 -5.55 6.78 -8.67
N LEU A 3 -4.64 6.04 -8.00
CA LEU A 3 -3.22 6.07 -8.28
C LEU A 3 -2.74 4.64 -8.59
N ASP A 4 -2.11 4.47 -9.74
CA ASP A 4 -1.64 3.15 -10.19
C ASP A 4 -0.10 3.12 -10.16
N GLU A 5 0.44 2.35 -9.23
CA GLU A 5 1.88 2.17 -9.02
C GLU A 5 2.67 3.49 -8.98
N PRO A 6 2.28 4.44 -8.11
CA PRO A 6 2.92 5.77 -8.12
C PRO A 6 4.39 5.75 -7.72
N SER A 7 4.87 4.69 -7.08
CA SER A 7 6.27 4.59 -6.67
C SER A 7 7.16 3.90 -7.69
N LEU A 8 6.60 3.39 -8.79
CA LEU A 8 7.34 2.61 -9.78
C LEU A 8 8.50 3.40 -10.37
N GLY A 9 9.71 2.85 -10.28
CA GLY A 9 10.90 3.47 -10.86
C GLY A 9 11.48 4.65 -10.07
N LEU A 10 10.91 4.99 -8.92
CA LEU A 10 11.39 6.11 -8.11
C LEU A 10 12.45 5.67 -7.09
N ALA A 11 13.36 6.62 -6.78
CA ALA A 11 14.33 6.42 -5.71
C ALA A 11 13.62 6.38 -4.35
N PRO A 12 14.19 5.67 -3.35
CA PRO A 12 13.54 5.51 -2.04
C PRO A 12 13.10 6.82 -1.36
N LEU A 13 13.90 7.88 -1.50
CA LEU A 13 13.53 9.18 -0.91
C LEU A 13 12.27 9.75 -1.58
N LEU A 14 12.19 9.65 -2.91
CA LEU A 14 11.02 10.12 -3.65
C LEU A 14 9.78 9.29 -3.35
N VAL A 15 9.95 7.99 -3.11
CA VAL A 15 8.84 7.11 -2.69
C VAL A 15 8.24 7.63 -1.39
N ARG A 16 9.08 7.97 -0.41
CA ARG A 16 8.60 8.52 0.87
C ARG A 16 7.82 9.81 0.69
N GLU A 17 8.31 10.69 -0.19
CA GLU A 17 7.64 11.95 -0.46
C GLU A 17 6.28 11.76 -1.11
N ILE A 18 6.19 10.84 -2.08
CA ILE A 18 4.93 10.51 -2.75
C ILE A 18 3.91 9.97 -1.75
N PHE A 19 4.31 9.05 -0.89
CA PHE A 19 3.38 8.47 0.09
C PHE A 19 2.98 9.49 1.17
N ALA A 20 3.85 10.42 1.54
CA ALA A 20 3.49 11.51 2.44
C ALA A 20 2.41 12.40 1.81
N ILE A 21 2.52 12.68 0.51
CA ILE A 21 1.52 13.46 -0.23
C ILE A 21 0.19 12.72 -0.27
N ILE A 22 0.21 11.42 -0.54
CA ILE A 22 -0.99 10.58 -0.57
C ILE A 22 -1.72 10.62 0.77
N GLN A 23 -0.99 10.48 1.88
CA GLN A 23 -1.58 10.58 3.21
C GLN A 23 -2.22 11.95 3.44
N ARG A 24 -1.55 13.00 3.03
CA ARG A 24 -2.08 14.37 3.19
C ARG A 24 -3.38 14.56 2.42
N ILE A 25 -3.43 14.11 1.17
CA ILE A 25 -4.63 14.21 0.34
C ILE A 25 -5.79 13.48 0.99
N ASN A 26 -5.54 12.30 1.53
CA ASN A 26 -6.56 11.51 2.20
C ASN A 26 -7.04 12.19 3.50
N GLN A 27 -6.11 12.76 4.27
CA GLN A 27 -6.45 13.48 5.50
C GLN A 27 -7.29 14.73 5.23
N GLU A 28 -7.20 15.29 4.03
CA GLU A 28 -8.03 16.41 3.61
C GLU A 28 -9.45 15.98 3.19
N GLY A 29 -9.78 14.72 3.37
CA GLY A 29 -11.13 14.20 3.14
C GLY A 29 -11.33 13.54 1.79
N LYS A 30 -10.29 13.37 0.99
CA LYS A 30 -10.40 12.71 -0.32
C LYS A 30 -10.20 11.21 -0.19
N THR A 31 -11.08 10.44 -0.81
CA THR A 31 -10.90 8.99 -0.91
C THR A 31 -9.84 8.69 -1.95
N VAL A 32 -8.89 7.83 -1.60
CA VAL A 32 -7.79 7.44 -2.48
C VAL A 32 -7.81 5.93 -2.69
N LEU A 33 -7.83 5.50 -3.95
CA LEU A 33 -7.58 4.11 -4.33
C LEU A 33 -6.14 4.01 -4.83
N LEU A 34 -5.34 3.19 -4.15
CA LEU A 34 -3.93 3.02 -4.47
C LEU A 34 -3.66 1.60 -4.94
N VAL A 35 -3.06 1.46 -6.12
CA VAL A 35 -2.58 0.18 -6.64
C VAL A 35 -1.06 0.23 -6.59
N GLU A 36 -0.43 -0.70 -5.85
CA GLU A 36 0.99 -0.63 -5.57
C GLU A 36 1.60 -2.02 -5.43
N GLN A 37 2.77 -2.24 -6.02
CA GLN A 37 3.54 -3.48 -5.84
C GLN A 37 4.45 -3.41 -4.61
N ASN A 38 4.80 -2.22 -4.17
CA ASN A 38 5.56 -2.03 -2.94
C ASN A 38 4.61 -2.25 -1.76
N ALA A 39 4.50 -3.50 -1.32
CA ALA A 39 3.52 -3.88 -0.30
C ALA A 39 3.72 -3.16 1.02
N TYR A 40 4.97 -3.02 1.47
CA TYR A 40 5.23 -2.34 2.73
C TYR A 40 4.74 -0.89 2.71
N ALA A 41 5.08 -0.15 1.64
CA ALA A 41 4.68 1.23 1.52
C ALA A 41 3.16 1.37 1.43
N ALA A 42 2.50 0.54 0.62
CA ALA A 42 1.05 0.57 0.48
C ALA A 42 0.34 0.28 1.80
N LEU A 43 0.75 -0.77 2.51
CA LEU A 43 0.13 -1.16 3.78
C LEU A 43 0.38 -0.13 4.88
N SER A 44 1.51 0.58 4.82
CA SER A 44 1.83 1.61 5.80
C SER A 44 0.87 2.80 5.76
N VAL A 45 0.28 3.07 4.60
CA VAL A 45 -0.63 4.22 4.43
C VAL A 45 -2.09 3.82 4.27
N ALA A 46 -2.37 2.56 3.99
CA ALA A 46 -3.73 2.10 3.71
C ALA A 46 -4.55 1.96 4.99
N HIS A 47 -5.79 2.39 4.95
CA HIS A 47 -6.76 2.09 5.99
C HIS A 47 -7.24 0.65 5.84
N TYR A 48 -7.47 0.22 4.60
CA TYR A 48 -7.89 -1.13 4.27
C TYR A 48 -7.19 -1.56 2.99
N ALA A 49 -6.80 -2.82 2.91
CA ALA A 49 -6.04 -3.33 1.77
C ALA A 49 -6.55 -4.68 1.29
N TYR A 50 -6.37 -4.91 -0.01
CA TYR A 50 -6.67 -6.18 -0.67
C TYR A 50 -5.40 -6.64 -1.36
N ILE A 51 -5.00 -7.89 -1.12
CA ILE A 51 -3.86 -8.49 -1.83
C ILE A 51 -4.41 -9.42 -2.90
N LEU A 52 -3.97 -9.19 -4.14
CA LEU A 52 -4.41 -9.97 -5.29
C LEU A 52 -3.27 -10.84 -5.84
N GLU A 53 -3.60 -12.07 -6.17
CA GLU A 53 -2.71 -12.96 -6.91
C GLU A 53 -3.50 -13.56 -8.07
N VAL A 54 -2.96 -13.41 -9.27
CA VAL A 54 -3.56 -13.94 -10.51
C VAL A 54 -5.04 -13.51 -10.64
N GLY A 55 -5.31 -12.23 -10.37
CA GLY A 55 -6.65 -11.66 -10.48
C GLY A 55 -7.62 -12.04 -9.39
N ARG A 56 -7.15 -12.67 -8.31
CA ARG A 56 -8.00 -13.09 -7.19
C ARG A 56 -7.54 -12.44 -5.90
N VAL A 57 -8.50 -12.05 -5.07
CA VAL A 57 -8.20 -11.56 -3.73
C VAL A 57 -7.84 -12.75 -2.85
N VAL A 58 -6.61 -12.76 -2.33
CA VAL A 58 -6.13 -13.84 -1.46
C VAL A 58 -6.13 -13.44 0.01
N LEU A 59 -6.01 -12.15 0.30
CA LEU A 59 -6.06 -11.59 1.65
C LEU A 59 -6.68 -10.21 1.60
N ALA A 60 -7.37 -9.83 2.66
CA ALA A 60 -7.91 -8.49 2.82
C ALA A 60 -8.00 -8.13 4.30
N GLY A 61 -7.81 -6.85 4.62
CA GLY A 61 -7.91 -6.38 6.00
C GLY A 61 -7.36 -4.98 6.18
N PRO A 62 -7.47 -4.44 7.41
CA PRO A 62 -6.86 -3.17 7.75
C PRO A 62 -5.35 -3.19 7.52
N GLY A 63 -4.80 -2.09 6.99
CA GLY A 63 -3.38 -2.01 6.66
C GLY A 63 -2.46 -2.37 7.82
N LYS A 64 -2.74 -1.85 9.01
CA LYS A 64 -1.95 -2.14 10.20
C LYS A 64 -1.92 -3.62 10.57
N GLU A 65 -3.06 -4.28 10.49
CA GLU A 65 -3.15 -5.70 10.81
C GLU A 65 -2.41 -6.54 9.78
N MET A 66 -2.48 -6.14 8.53
CA MET A 66 -1.79 -6.85 7.46
C MET A 66 -0.27 -6.70 7.58
N LEU A 67 0.23 -5.55 8.01
CA LEU A 67 1.66 -5.36 8.28
C LEU A 67 2.18 -6.32 9.34
N GLU A 68 1.36 -6.68 10.31
CA GLU A 68 1.72 -7.57 11.41
C GLU A 68 1.41 -9.04 11.14
N ASN A 69 0.70 -9.33 10.05
CA ASN A 69 0.31 -10.69 9.70
C ASN A 69 1.55 -11.48 9.25
N PRO A 70 1.88 -12.61 9.91
CA PRO A 70 3.06 -13.40 9.55
C PRO A 70 3.07 -13.89 8.10
N LYS A 71 1.92 -14.24 7.56
CA LYS A 71 1.80 -14.69 6.16
C LYS A 71 2.12 -13.55 5.19
N VAL A 72 1.66 -12.34 5.50
CA VAL A 72 1.95 -11.16 4.69
C VAL A 72 3.43 -10.83 4.75
N LYS A 73 4.03 -10.84 5.94
CA LYS A 73 5.45 -10.58 6.10
C LYS A 73 6.31 -11.55 5.30
N GLU A 74 5.99 -12.83 5.39
CA GLU A 74 6.73 -13.87 4.70
C GLU A 74 6.61 -13.77 3.19
N ALA A 75 5.39 -13.58 2.68
CA ALA A 75 5.12 -13.62 1.25
C ALA A 75 5.44 -12.30 0.52
N TYR A 76 5.23 -11.15 1.18
CA TYR A 76 5.25 -9.86 0.50
C TYR A 76 6.17 -8.81 1.10
N LEU A 77 6.61 -8.97 2.34
CA LEU A 77 7.42 -7.98 3.04
C LEU A 77 8.86 -8.43 3.27
N GLY A 78 9.24 -9.60 2.76
CA GLY A 78 10.60 -10.10 2.85
C GLY A 78 10.97 -10.69 4.20
N GLY A 79 9.99 -11.13 4.94
CA GLY A 79 10.22 -11.76 6.24
C GLY A 79 9.77 -10.95 7.40
#